data_69c1b69bb325d23a57de112511661ee3
#
_entry.id   69c1b69bb325d23a57de112511661ee3
#
_cell.length_a   1.000
_cell.length_b   1.000
_cell.length_c   1.000
_cell.angle_alpha   90.00
_cell.angle_beta   90.00
_cell.angle_gamma   90.00
#
_symmetry.space_group_name_H-M   'P 1'
#
loop_
_entity.id
_entity.type
_entity.pdbx_description
1 polymer ?
#
loop_
_entity_poly.entity_id
_entity_poly.type
_entity_poly.pdbx_seq_one_letter_code
_entity_poly.pdbx_strand_id
1 'polypeptide(L)'
;MFINQETQVRKPMYKVFSLVFVVLFLICAGLQWNDPDPYLWIPLYLLSVLSCAYAFKGMSAKRLNIFNIAVYSVYAVYLFLEKDGVISWATEHHFDSLTQSMLASSPWIENTREFSGLFIMLVVCAINLYVGRQQLSDENFSEADEKHVST
;
A
#
# COMPACT_ATOMS: atom_id res chain seq x y z
N MET A 1 -8.82 -31.43 -8.50
CA MET A 1 -7.38 -31.69 -8.38
C MET A 1 -6.49 -30.57 -8.96
N PHE A 2 -6.99 -29.63 -9.77
CA PHE A 2 -6.22 -28.53 -10.39
C PHE A 2 -6.11 -27.26 -9.54
N ILE A 3 -7.00 -27.05 -8.56
CA ILE A 3 -7.04 -25.83 -7.70
C ILE A 3 -5.87 -25.76 -6.73
N ASN A 4 -5.29 -26.89 -6.34
CA ASN A 4 -4.24 -26.95 -5.32
C ASN A 4 -2.84 -26.50 -5.78
N GLN A 5 -2.54 -26.49 -7.07
CA GLN A 5 -1.23 -26.11 -7.57
C GLN A 5 -1.06 -24.58 -7.71
N GLU A 6 -2.09 -23.88 -8.16
CA GLU A 6 -2.02 -22.42 -8.28
C GLU A 6 -1.95 -21.70 -6.93
N THR A 7 -2.68 -22.19 -5.92
CA THR A 7 -2.62 -21.64 -4.55
C THR A 7 -1.27 -21.87 -3.88
N GLN A 8 -0.61 -22.99 -4.15
CA GLN A 8 0.73 -23.30 -3.62
C GLN A 8 1.83 -22.39 -4.21
N VAL A 9 1.73 -22.00 -5.48
CA VAL A 9 2.71 -21.11 -6.13
C VAL A 9 2.47 -19.64 -5.75
N ARG A 10 1.23 -19.22 -5.52
CA ARG A 10 0.89 -17.83 -5.11
C ARG A 10 1.41 -17.48 -3.72
N LYS A 11 1.37 -18.42 -2.77
CA LYS A 11 1.83 -18.17 -1.38
C LYS A 11 3.29 -17.70 -1.26
N PRO A 12 4.29 -18.32 -1.90
CA PRO A 12 5.67 -17.86 -1.79
C PRO A 12 5.91 -16.51 -2.51
N MET A 13 5.34 -16.30 -3.70
CA MET A 13 5.47 -15.04 -4.43
C MET A 13 4.89 -13.87 -3.64
N TYR A 14 3.73 -14.06 -3.01
CA TYR A 14 3.09 -13.04 -2.20
C TYR A 14 3.89 -12.71 -0.92
N LYS A 15 4.53 -13.71 -0.31
CA LYS A 15 5.44 -13.47 0.82
C LYS A 15 6.66 -12.64 0.41
N VAL A 16 7.26 -12.94 -0.75
CA VAL A 16 8.38 -12.14 -1.28
C VAL A 16 7.94 -10.71 -1.57
N PHE A 17 6.80 -10.54 -2.24
CA PHE A 17 6.19 -9.22 -2.47
C PHE A 17 6.01 -8.45 -1.15
N SER A 18 5.39 -9.06 -0.15
CA SER A 18 5.15 -8.43 1.15
C SER A 18 6.45 -8.04 1.85
N LEU A 19 7.46 -8.90 1.82
CA LEU A 19 8.77 -8.62 2.41
C LEU A 19 9.48 -7.44 1.73
N VAL A 20 9.45 -7.40 0.39
CA VAL A 20 10.02 -6.29 -0.39
C VAL A 20 9.37 -4.97 0.00
N PHE A 21 8.04 -4.93 0.13
CA PHE A 21 7.33 -3.71 0.52
C PHE A 21 7.51 -3.35 2.01
N VAL A 22 7.71 -4.32 2.91
CA VAL A 22 8.13 -4.03 4.29
C VAL A 22 9.44 -3.25 4.30
N VAL A 23 10.46 -3.76 3.58
CA VAL A 23 11.78 -3.11 3.53
C VAL A 23 11.69 -1.74 2.86
N LEU A 24 10.98 -1.64 1.73
CA LEU A 24 10.82 -0.39 1.00
C LEU A 24 10.14 0.68 1.85
N PHE A 25 9.02 0.36 2.51
CA PHE A 25 8.31 1.33 3.35
C PHE A 25 9.07 1.70 4.62
N LEU A 26 9.89 0.80 5.19
CA LEU A 26 10.79 1.15 6.29
C LEU A 26 11.87 2.15 5.85
N ILE A 27 12.45 1.95 4.65
CA ILE A 27 13.40 2.90 4.08
C ILE A 27 12.71 4.25 3.85
N CYS A 28 11.52 4.26 3.25
CA CYS A 28 10.74 5.48 3.03
C CYS A 28 10.45 6.20 4.36
N ALA A 29 10.02 5.48 5.40
CA ALA A 29 9.77 6.06 6.72
C ALA A 29 11.05 6.69 7.31
N GLY A 30 12.20 6.05 7.14
CA GLY A 30 13.48 6.60 7.58
C GLY A 30 13.91 7.86 6.83
N LEU A 31 13.62 7.94 5.54
CA LEU A 31 13.92 9.10 4.70
C LEU A 31 13.07 10.32 5.07
N GLN A 32 11.89 10.12 5.65
CA GLN A 32 11.01 11.21 6.11
C GLN A 32 11.52 11.94 7.36
N TRP A 33 12.58 11.47 7.99
CA TRP A 33 13.10 12.09 9.23
C TRP A 33 13.48 13.58 9.07
N ASN A 34 13.93 13.97 7.89
CA ASN A 34 14.35 15.34 7.57
C ASN A 34 13.30 16.14 6.76
N ASP A 35 12.10 15.58 6.55
CA ASP A 35 11.01 16.28 5.87
C ASP A 35 10.33 17.31 6.77
N PRO A 36 9.61 18.31 6.21
CA PRO A 36 8.91 19.33 6.97
C PRO A 36 7.85 18.76 7.93
N ASP A 37 7.23 17.62 7.58
CA ASP A 37 6.13 17.01 8.32
C ASP A 37 6.33 15.49 8.61
N PRO A 38 7.44 15.08 9.23
CA PRO A 38 7.77 13.69 9.50
C PRO A 38 6.74 12.99 10.39
N TYR A 39 6.08 13.75 11.28
CA TYR A 39 5.03 13.27 12.18
C TYR A 39 3.78 12.78 11.44
N LEU A 40 3.59 13.18 10.20
CA LEU A 40 2.51 12.70 9.34
C LEU A 40 2.95 11.48 8.51
N TRP A 41 4.07 11.60 7.79
CA TRP A 41 4.52 10.60 6.83
C TRP A 41 5.07 9.33 7.48
N ILE A 42 5.85 9.45 8.56
CA ILE A 42 6.38 8.28 9.26
C ILE A 42 5.27 7.33 9.73
N PRO A 43 4.20 7.78 10.41
CA PRO A 43 3.07 6.92 10.77
C PRO A 43 2.38 6.27 9.57
N LEU A 44 2.18 6.98 8.46
CA LEU A 44 1.55 6.44 7.26
C LEU A 44 2.37 5.29 6.66
N TYR A 45 3.69 5.47 6.53
CA TYR A 45 4.59 4.38 6.09
C TYR A 45 4.60 3.21 7.07
N LEU A 46 4.64 3.46 8.38
CA LEU A 46 4.63 2.39 9.39
C LEU A 46 3.32 1.59 9.39
N LEU A 47 2.17 2.22 9.14
CA LEU A 47 0.91 1.52 8.95
C LEU A 47 0.94 0.60 7.71
N SER A 48 1.59 1.03 6.63
CA SER A 48 1.81 0.20 5.44
C SER A 48 2.78 -0.96 5.72
N VAL A 49 3.86 -0.71 6.48
CA VAL A 49 4.77 -1.77 6.96
C VAL A 49 4.00 -2.82 7.75
N LEU A 50 3.16 -2.39 8.68
CA LEU A 50 2.37 -3.30 9.51
C LEU A 50 1.42 -4.15 8.66
N SER A 51 0.73 -3.54 7.68
CA SER A 51 -0.11 -4.26 6.72
C SER A 51 0.68 -5.35 5.97
N CYS A 52 1.84 -5.01 5.44
CA CYS A 52 2.70 -5.96 4.72
C CYS A 52 3.29 -7.04 5.63
N ALA A 53 3.61 -6.71 6.88
CA ALA A 53 4.11 -7.67 7.87
C ALA A 53 3.04 -8.73 8.23
N TYR A 54 1.78 -8.35 8.39
CA TYR A 54 0.68 -9.29 8.55
C TYR A 54 0.53 -10.19 7.31
N ALA A 55 0.57 -9.60 6.13
CA ALA A 55 0.50 -10.31 4.86
C ALA A 55 1.65 -11.34 4.71
N PHE A 56 2.88 -10.96 5.06
CA PHE A 56 4.04 -11.84 5.06
C PHE A 56 3.86 -13.06 6.00
N LYS A 57 3.25 -12.85 7.16
CA LYS A 57 2.90 -13.92 8.11
C LYS A 57 1.73 -14.79 7.65
N GLY A 58 1.10 -14.47 6.51
CA GLY A 58 -0.11 -15.16 6.04
C GLY A 58 -1.37 -14.82 6.84
N MET A 59 -1.35 -13.72 7.58
CA MET A 59 -2.46 -13.27 8.41
C MET A 59 -3.27 -12.19 7.68
N SER A 60 -4.60 -12.29 7.69
CA SER A 60 -5.46 -11.27 7.11
C SER A 60 -5.63 -10.08 8.06
N ALA A 61 -5.14 -8.92 7.63
CA ALA A 61 -5.30 -7.64 8.34
C ALA A 61 -6.43 -6.78 7.73
N LYS A 62 -7.61 -7.39 7.49
CA LYS A 62 -8.73 -6.75 6.77
C LYS A 62 -9.08 -5.36 7.32
N ARG A 63 -9.25 -5.22 8.65
CA ARG A 63 -9.62 -3.94 9.28
C ARG A 63 -8.56 -2.88 9.09
N LEU A 64 -7.28 -3.26 9.28
CA LEU A 64 -6.14 -2.37 9.08
C LEU A 64 -6.06 -1.90 7.62
N ASN A 65 -6.20 -2.82 6.66
CA ASN A 65 -6.14 -2.47 5.24
C ASN A 65 -7.28 -1.53 4.82
N ILE A 66 -8.51 -1.75 5.32
CA ILE A 66 -9.64 -0.87 5.05
C ILE A 66 -9.38 0.52 5.64
N PHE A 67 -8.90 0.60 6.87
CA PHE A 67 -8.54 1.86 7.52
C PHE A 67 -7.46 2.61 6.73
N ASN A 68 -6.38 1.93 6.36
CA ASN A 68 -5.30 2.51 5.58
C ASN A 68 -5.79 3.05 4.23
N ILE A 69 -6.59 2.25 3.50
CA ILE A 69 -7.17 2.66 2.22
C ILE A 69 -8.02 3.92 2.39
N ALA A 70 -8.86 3.99 3.43
CA ALA A 70 -9.69 5.16 3.69
C ALA A 70 -8.83 6.41 3.97
N VAL A 71 -7.85 6.32 4.87
CA VAL A 71 -6.95 7.44 5.21
C VAL A 71 -6.15 7.90 4.00
N TYR A 72 -5.52 6.97 3.28
CA TYR A 72 -4.69 7.30 2.12
C TYR A 72 -5.52 7.88 0.97
N SER A 73 -6.75 7.39 0.76
CA SER A 73 -7.64 7.93 -0.27
C SER A 73 -8.06 9.36 0.03
N VAL A 74 -8.42 9.66 1.28
CA VAL A 74 -8.80 11.02 1.68
C VAL A 74 -7.65 12.00 1.47
N TYR A 75 -6.45 11.61 1.91
CA TYR A 75 -5.28 12.47 1.78
C TYR A 75 -4.80 12.58 0.31
N ALA A 76 -4.87 11.50 -0.46
CA ALA A 76 -4.56 11.55 -1.89
C ALA A 76 -5.52 12.46 -2.68
N VAL A 77 -6.82 12.44 -2.35
CA VAL A 77 -7.80 13.36 -2.95
C VAL A 77 -7.48 14.82 -2.57
N TYR A 78 -7.09 15.06 -1.32
CA TYR A 78 -6.66 16.39 -0.88
C TYR A 78 -5.47 16.89 -1.71
N LEU A 79 -4.38 16.11 -1.81
CA LEU A 79 -3.20 16.48 -2.59
C LEU A 79 -3.48 16.60 -4.10
N PHE A 80 -4.42 15.80 -4.61
CA PHE A 80 -4.82 15.88 -6.02
C PHE A 80 -5.52 17.20 -6.34
N LEU A 81 -6.36 17.69 -5.41
CA LEU A 81 -7.14 18.93 -5.57
C LEU A 81 -6.42 20.19 -5.09
N GLU A 82 -5.27 20.04 -4.42
CA GLU A 82 -4.46 21.17 -3.95
C GLU A 82 -4.05 22.06 -5.14
N LYS A 83 -3.98 23.37 -4.90
CA LYS A 83 -3.66 24.36 -5.94
C LYS A 83 -2.34 24.09 -6.64
N ASP A 84 -1.31 23.70 -5.85
CA ASP A 84 0.01 23.32 -6.34
C ASP A 84 0.17 21.79 -6.33
N GLY A 85 -0.89 21.03 -6.62
CA GLY A 85 -0.92 19.57 -6.61
C GLY A 85 -0.72 18.96 -8.00
N VAL A 86 -1.20 17.72 -8.12
CA VAL A 86 -1.06 16.91 -9.35
C VAL A 86 -1.68 17.59 -10.56
N ILE A 87 -2.79 18.30 -10.40
CA ILE A 87 -3.46 19.01 -11.50
C ILE A 87 -2.53 20.11 -12.03
N SER A 88 -1.95 20.93 -11.17
CA SER A 88 -1.02 21.99 -11.55
C SER A 88 0.23 21.41 -12.26
N TRP A 89 0.78 20.30 -11.74
CA TRP A 89 1.88 19.61 -12.39
C TRP A 89 1.55 19.16 -13.82
N ALA A 90 0.34 18.65 -14.05
CA ALA A 90 -0.07 18.20 -15.38
C ALA A 90 -0.39 19.35 -16.35
N THR A 91 -1.05 20.42 -15.87
CA THR A 91 -1.61 21.49 -16.71
C THR A 91 -0.67 22.68 -16.88
N GLU A 92 0.04 23.08 -15.83
CA GLU A 92 0.90 24.26 -15.81
C GLU A 92 2.37 23.93 -16.01
N HIS A 93 2.82 22.76 -15.49
CA HIS A 93 4.21 22.33 -15.55
C HIS A 93 4.45 21.20 -16.58
N HIS A 94 3.47 20.87 -17.42
CA HIS A 94 3.60 19.95 -18.56
C HIS A 94 4.31 18.64 -18.26
N PHE A 95 4.05 18.03 -17.06
CA PHE A 95 4.71 16.83 -16.56
C PHE A 95 6.24 16.96 -16.40
N ASP A 96 6.71 18.10 -15.96
CA ASP A 96 8.13 18.33 -15.69
C ASP A 96 8.70 17.34 -14.69
N SER A 97 10.02 17.16 -14.72
CA SER A 97 10.70 16.16 -13.90
C SER A 97 10.52 16.39 -12.41
N LEU A 98 10.02 15.36 -11.71
CA LEU A 98 9.86 15.34 -10.24
C LEU A 98 11.17 15.02 -9.49
N THR A 99 12.28 14.81 -10.20
CA THR A 99 13.59 14.48 -9.59
C THR A 99 14.43 15.71 -9.26
N GLN A 100 13.94 16.90 -9.56
CA GLN A 100 14.61 18.16 -9.21
C GLN A 100 14.62 18.35 -7.67
N SER A 101 15.59 19.13 -7.18
CA SER A 101 15.66 19.49 -5.77
C SER A 101 14.38 20.24 -5.36
N MET A 102 13.83 19.88 -4.18
CA MET A 102 12.69 20.58 -3.60
C MET A 102 13.13 22.00 -3.22
N LEU A 103 12.76 22.98 -4.03
CA LEU A 103 12.92 24.39 -3.72
C LEU A 103 11.57 24.90 -3.22
N ALA A 104 11.57 25.80 -2.27
CA ALA A 104 10.37 26.47 -1.75
C ALA A 104 9.57 27.20 -2.87
N SER A 105 10.18 27.38 -4.06
CA SER A 105 9.54 27.93 -5.25
C SER A 105 8.76 26.90 -6.09
N SER A 106 8.78 25.62 -5.74
CA SER A 106 8.16 24.55 -6.53
C SER A 106 7.38 23.54 -5.65
N PRO A 107 6.35 23.98 -4.91
CA PRO A 107 5.59 23.12 -4.00
C PRO A 107 4.83 22.00 -4.74
N TRP A 108 4.53 22.17 -6.02
CA TRP A 108 3.91 21.16 -6.87
C TRP A 108 4.76 19.88 -7.03
N ILE A 109 6.11 19.98 -6.94
CA ILE A 109 7.00 18.81 -6.97
C ILE A 109 6.77 17.96 -5.73
N GLU A 110 6.73 18.58 -4.55
CA GLU A 110 6.51 17.93 -3.26
C GLU A 110 5.14 17.25 -3.23
N ASN A 111 4.07 18.00 -3.45
CA ASN A 111 2.70 17.50 -3.44
C ASN A 111 2.47 16.34 -4.43
N THR A 112 3.09 16.38 -5.61
CA THR A 112 2.96 15.30 -6.61
C THR A 112 3.76 14.05 -6.20
N ARG A 113 4.92 14.20 -5.58
CA ARG A 113 5.70 13.08 -5.03
C ARG A 113 4.99 12.41 -3.88
N GLU A 114 4.42 13.19 -2.98
CA GLU A 114 3.60 12.73 -1.87
C GLU A 114 2.37 11.96 -2.34
N PHE A 115 1.63 12.52 -3.31
CA PHE A 115 0.53 11.82 -3.96
C PHE A 115 0.96 10.47 -4.55
N SER A 116 2.11 10.43 -5.22
CA SER A 116 2.65 9.19 -5.81
C SER A 116 2.98 8.15 -4.74
N GLY A 117 3.54 8.57 -3.61
CA GLY A 117 3.80 7.70 -2.44
C GLY A 117 2.51 7.13 -1.87
N LEU A 118 1.49 7.96 -1.67
CA LEU A 118 0.16 7.52 -1.21
C LEU A 118 -0.49 6.54 -2.19
N PHE A 119 -0.36 6.79 -3.49
CA PHE A 119 -0.91 5.90 -4.51
C PHE A 119 -0.28 4.51 -4.44
N ILE A 120 1.05 4.42 -4.25
CA ILE A 120 1.74 3.14 -4.06
C ILE A 120 1.24 2.44 -2.80
N MET A 121 1.12 3.15 -1.67
CA MET A 121 0.59 2.60 -0.42
C MET A 121 -0.85 2.08 -0.58
N LEU A 122 -1.71 2.82 -1.29
CA LEU A 122 -3.08 2.42 -1.64
C LEU A 122 -3.13 1.11 -2.41
N VAL A 123 -2.34 1.01 -3.50
CA VAL A 123 -2.28 -0.19 -4.33
C VAL A 123 -1.82 -1.39 -3.52
N VAL A 124 -0.79 -1.24 -2.71
CA VAL A 124 -0.27 -2.33 -1.87
C VAL A 124 -1.31 -2.79 -0.84
N CYS A 125 -1.98 -1.85 -0.15
CA CYS A 125 -3.05 -2.19 0.79
C CYS A 125 -4.25 -2.85 0.11
N ALA A 126 -4.61 -2.44 -1.11
CA ALA A 126 -5.67 -3.07 -1.90
C ALA A 126 -5.30 -4.52 -2.30
N ILE A 127 -4.05 -4.75 -2.71
CA ILE A 127 -3.54 -6.10 -3.00
C ILE A 127 -3.59 -6.96 -1.72
N ASN A 128 -3.11 -6.45 -0.59
CA ASN A 128 -3.14 -7.16 0.69
C ASN A 128 -4.56 -7.50 1.13
N LEU A 129 -5.52 -6.59 0.91
CA LEU A 129 -6.93 -6.83 1.22
C LEU A 129 -7.53 -7.91 0.30
N TYR A 130 -7.23 -7.86 -0.98
CA TYR A 130 -7.73 -8.82 -1.97
C TYR A 130 -7.21 -10.24 -1.70
N VAL A 131 -5.89 -10.39 -1.55
CA VAL A 131 -5.26 -11.69 -1.29
C VAL A 131 -5.69 -12.26 0.06
N GLY A 132 -5.78 -11.41 1.10
CA GLY A 132 -6.27 -11.84 2.42
C GLY A 132 -7.72 -12.32 2.40
N ARG A 133 -8.58 -11.78 1.54
CA ARG A 133 -9.95 -12.29 1.35
C ARG A 133 -9.98 -13.65 0.68
N GLN A 134 -9.14 -13.87 -0.33
CA GLN A 134 -9.04 -15.17 -1.00
C GLN A 134 -8.57 -16.27 -0.05
N GLN A 135 -7.56 -16.00 0.78
CA GLN A 135 -7.07 -16.96 1.77
C GLN A 135 -8.15 -17.43 2.74
N LEU A 136 -8.94 -16.50 3.28
CA LEU A 136 -10.05 -16.81 4.17
C LEU A 136 -11.16 -17.62 3.48
N SER A 137 -11.41 -17.38 2.19
CA SER A 137 -12.40 -18.15 1.41
C SER A 137 -11.94 -19.58 1.20
N ASP A 138 -10.65 -19.78 0.89
CA ASP A 138 -10.07 -21.11 0.65
C ASP A 138 -10.03 -21.94 1.96
N GLU A 139 -9.73 -21.33 3.09
CA GLU A 139 -9.74 -21.98 4.42
C GLU A 139 -11.16 -22.44 4.80
N ASN A 140 -12.17 -21.56 4.63
CA ASN A 140 -13.55 -21.90 4.93
C ASN A 140 -14.08 -23.04 4.06
N PHE A 141 -13.68 -23.08 2.78
CA PHE A 141 -14.07 -24.16 1.88
C PHE A 141 -13.44 -25.51 2.26
N SER A 142 -12.15 -25.50 2.64
CA SER A 142 -11.45 -26.69 3.10
C SER A 142 -12.05 -27.27 4.39
N GLU A 143 -12.40 -26.43 5.37
CA GLU A 143 -13.05 -26.88 6.61
C GLU A 143 -14.47 -27.45 6.37
N ALA A 144 -15.19 -26.90 5.41
CA ALA A 144 -16.52 -27.41 5.05
C ALA A 144 -16.45 -28.80 4.42
N ASP A 145 -15.44 -29.04 3.58
CA ASP A 145 -15.24 -30.33 2.91
C ASP A 145 -14.79 -31.42 3.90
N GLU A 146 -13.92 -31.10 4.86
CA GLU A 146 -13.53 -32.04 5.93
C GLU A 146 -14.71 -32.47 6.82
N LYS A 147 -15.61 -31.55 7.13
CA LYS A 147 -16.81 -31.86 7.93
C LYS A 147 -17.79 -32.77 7.19
N HIS A 148 -17.88 -32.65 5.86
CA HIS A 148 -18.73 -33.49 5.04
C HIS A 148 -18.19 -34.92 4.84
N VAL A 149 -16.89 -35.12 4.90
CA VAL A 149 -16.23 -36.43 4.74
C VAL A 149 -16.24 -37.22 6.06
N SER A 150 -16.38 -36.55 7.21
CA SER A 150 -16.37 -37.19 8.55
C SER A 150 -17.76 -37.62 9.07
N THR A 151 -18.82 -37.41 8.32
CA THR A 151 -20.21 -37.88 8.59
C THR A 151 -20.61 -38.99 7.64
#